data_ca967fe82fcd3d2000fa0881cc0cf33c
#
_entry.id   ca967fe82fcd3d2000fa0881cc0cf33c
#
_cell.length_a   1.000
_cell.length_b   1.000
_cell.length_c   1.000
_cell.angle_alpha   90.00
_cell.angle_beta   90.00
_cell.angle_gamma   90.00
#
_symmetry.space_group_name_H-M   'P 1'
#
loop_
_entity.id
_entity.type
_entity.pdbx_description
1 polymer ?
#
loop_
_entity_poly.entity_id
_entity_poly.type
_entity_poly.pdbx_seq_one_letter_code
_entity_poly.pdbx_strand_id
1 'polypeptide(L)'
;IVDAAEHSIDAQYYIWSDDRSGRYLAGRILRAADRGVQVRLLLDDFNAEGIGELFASLDTHPNIHIRIFNPARNRSGWGRWVSFLMDFQRINRRMHNKTFVVDGAAGIVGGRNIGDEYFGFDQSRYFRDRDVLALGPVVEGMADNFQAYWNSRWAYPASDLYASAPADTELAETMEGLRQQAVAQPRLPVSAPTGAEQGRSELAKAFNRMTIAPGELVFDPPPENMDAPSETPKRSALALQRLAQTATREILIESAYLILAREQLQALGATERPQLEVAALTNSLASNDLVTNHAGYARWRPYMLEQGIDIYELKPD
;
A
#
# COMPACT_ATOMS: atom_id res chain seq x y z
N ILE A 1 -4.24 -15.13 6.40
CA ILE A 1 -4.35 -15.71 5.04
C ILE A 1 -3.03 -16.33 4.57
N VAL A 2 -1.84 -15.78 4.91
CA VAL A 2 -0.52 -16.33 4.51
C VAL A 2 -0.37 -17.82 4.87
N ASP A 3 -0.80 -18.20 6.07
CA ASP A 3 -0.69 -19.60 6.51
C ASP A 3 -1.65 -20.56 5.82
N ALA A 4 -2.70 -20.01 5.23
CA ALA A 4 -3.68 -20.77 4.44
C ALA A 4 -3.32 -20.84 2.96
N ALA A 5 -2.25 -20.14 2.52
CA ALA A 5 -1.79 -20.20 1.15
C ALA A 5 -1.31 -21.61 0.79
N GLU A 6 -1.79 -22.11 -0.36
CA GLU A 6 -1.45 -23.43 -0.90
C GLU A 6 -0.66 -23.33 -2.20
N HIS A 7 -0.86 -22.29 -3.00
CA HIS A 7 -0.28 -22.16 -4.33
C HIS A 7 0.54 -20.90 -4.53
N SER A 8 -0.01 -19.71 -4.20
CA SER A 8 0.64 -18.45 -4.54
C SER A 8 0.34 -17.33 -3.55
N ILE A 9 1.31 -16.41 -3.44
CA ILE A 9 1.16 -15.13 -2.76
C ILE A 9 1.72 -14.04 -3.68
N ASP A 10 0.88 -13.06 -4.02
CA ASP A 10 1.26 -11.87 -4.76
C ASP A 10 1.06 -10.64 -3.86
N ALA A 11 2.12 -9.96 -3.51
CA ALA A 11 2.06 -8.80 -2.62
C ALA A 11 2.70 -7.57 -3.25
N GLN A 12 2.00 -6.45 -3.22
CA GLN A 12 2.40 -5.17 -3.81
C GLN A 12 2.28 -4.08 -2.77
N TYR A 13 3.40 -3.41 -2.44
CA TYR A 13 3.44 -2.39 -1.40
C TYR A 13 4.30 -1.19 -1.79
N TYR A 14 3.88 -0.01 -1.33
CA TYR A 14 4.63 1.23 -1.46
C TYR A 14 5.76 1.33 -0.42
N ILE A 15 5.45 1.00 0.84
CA ILE A 15 6.42 0.95 1.94
C ILE A 15 6.38 -0.45 2.57
N TRP A 16 7.56 -0.99 2.81
CA TRP A 16 7.79 -2.15 3.66
C TRP A 16 8.99 -1.83 4.54
N SER A 17 8.81 -1.80 5.85
CA SER A 17 9.85 -1.43 6.80
C SER A 17 10.58 -2.66 7.34
N ASP A 18 11.88 -2.50 7.65
CA ASP A 18 12.66 -3.52 8.34
C ASP A 18 12.50 -3.36 9.87
N ASP A 19 11.28 -3.54 10.32
CA ASP A 19 10.86 -3.45 11.71
C ASP A 19 10.17 -4.74 12.16
N ARG A 20 9.54 -4.72 13.33
CA ARG A 20 8.85 -5.89 13.89
C ARG A 20 7.76 -6.41 12.96
N SER A 21 6.91 -5.53 12.45
CA SER A 21 5.80 -5.88 11.57
C SER A 21 6.29 -6.42 10.24
N GLY A 22 7.26 -5.74 9.63
CA GLY A 22 7.84 -6.12 8.34
C GLY A 22 8.56 -7.45 8.40
N ARG A 23 9.41 -7.66 9.41
CA ARG A 23 10.12 -8.93 9.63
C ARG A 23 9.19 -10.08 9.98
N TYR A 24 8.13 -9.81 10.77
CA TYR A 24 7.13 -10.83 11.08
C TYR A 24 6.41 -11.33 9.83
N LEU A 25 5.94 -10.41 8.98
CA LEU A 25 5.27 -10.79 7.72
C LEU A 25 6.25 -11.48 6.76
N ALA A 26 7.48 -10.98 6.65
CA ALA A 26 8.54 -11.60 5.85
C ALA A 26 8.80 -13.05 6.28
N GLY A 27 8.89 -13.29 7.60
CA GLY A 27 9.06 -14.64 8.13
C GLY A 27 7.85 -15.56 7.87
N ARG A 28 6.61 -15.01 7.90
CA ARG A 28 5.41 -15.78 7.55
C ARG A 28 5.39 -16.15 6.06
N ILE A 29 5.81 -15.24 5.20
CA ILE A 29 5.93 -15.46 3.76
C ILE A 29 7.03 -16.50 3.48
N LEU A 30 8.19 -16.40 4.13
CA LEU A 30 9.25 -17.38 4.02
C LEU A 30 8.77 -18.79 4.38
N ARG A 31 8.02 -18.93 5.47
CA ARG A 31 7.43 -20.24 5.85
C ARG A 31 6.39 -20.74 4.84
N ALA A 32 5.67 -19.86 4.17
CA ALA A 32 4.80 -20.27 3.07
C ALA A 32 5.61 -20.78 1.88
N ALA A 33 6.70 -20.08 1.53
CA ALA A 33 7.62 -20.51 0.48
C ALA A 33 8.33 -21.84 0.82
N ASP A 34 8.72 -22.05 2.08
CA ASP A 34 9.26 -23.34 2.58
C ASP A 34 8.26 -24.52 2.37
N ARG A 35 6.93 -24.22 2.33
CA ARG A 35 5.87 -25.21 2.03
C ARG A 35 5.66 -25.42 0.52
N GLY A 36 6.34 -24.68 -0.34
CA GLY A 36 6.21 -24.75 -1.79
C GLY A 36 5.33 -23.67 -2.43
N VAL A 37 4.80 -22.72 -1.64
CA VAL A 37 4.00 -21.61 -2.15
C VAL A 37 4.88 -20.68 -2.97
N GLN A 38 4.44 -20.33 -4.19
CA GLN A 38 5.12 -19.37 -5.05
C GLN A 38 4.83 -17.95 -4.58
N VAL A 39 5.85 -17.20 -4.27
CA VAL A 39 5.73 -15.83 -3.74
C VAL A 39 6.32 -14.81 -4.69
N ARG A 40 5.55 -13.77 -4.98
CA ARG A 40 6.02 -12.61 -5.73
C ARG A 40 5.79 -11.35 -4.91
N LEU A 41 6.86 -10.60 -4.64
CA LEU A 41 6.80 -9.33 -3.92
C LEU A 41 7.19 -8.20 -4.87
N LEU A 42 6.33 -7.22 -5.02
CA LEU A 42 6.59 -6.01 -5.79
C LEU A 42 6.59 -4.81 -4.85
N LEU A 43 7.72 -4.15 -4.73
CA LEU A 43 7.95 -3.06 -3.79
C LEU A 43 8.35 -1.79 -4.54
N ASP A 44 7.86 -0.65 -4.09
CA ASP A 44 8.37 0.63 -4.59
C ASP A 44 9.74 0.96 -3.99
N ASP A 45 10.61 1.59 -4.78
CA ASP A 45 11.97 1.94 -4.33
C ASP A 45 12.02 3.08 -3.29
N PHE A 46 10.88 3.67 -2.95
CA PHE A 46 10.83 4.84 -2.06
C PHE A 46 11.51 4.60 -0.70
N ASN A 47 11.32 3.41 -0.12
CA ASN A 47 11.87 3.04 1.18
C ASN A 47 12.80 1.81 1.11
N ALA A 48 13.29 1.46 -0.06
CA ALA A 48 14.01 0.21 -0.28
C ALA A 48 15.47 0.19 0.27
N GLU A 49 16.03 1.36 0.65
CA GLU A 49 17.43 1.43 1.13
C GLU A 49 17.68 0.68 2.45
N GLY A 50 16.72 0.78 3.41
CA GLY A 50 16.87 0.14 4.74
C GLY A 50 16.57 -1.34 4.76
N ILE A 51 15.99 -1.88 3.67
CA ILE A 51 15.46 -3.25 3.60
C ILE A 51 16.16 -4.11 2.54
N GLY A 52 17.17 -3.54 1.86
CA GLY A 52 17.85 -4.20 0.75
C GLY A 52 18.45 -5.56 1.09
N GLU A 53 19.09 -5.68 2.24
CA GLU A 53 19.68 -6.93 2.72
C GLU A 53 18.61 -7.99 3.05
N LEU A 54 17.52 -7.59 3.69
CA LEU A 54 16.40 -8.48 4.00
C LEU A 54 15.80 -9.07 2.73
N PHE A 55 15.51 -8.23 1.73
CA PHE A 55 14.91 -8.70 0.49
C PHE A 55 15.90 -9.40 -0.42
N ALA A 56 17.17 -9.00 -0.44
CA ALA A 56 18.22 -9.76 -1.12
C ALA A 56 18.33 -11.19 -0.54
N SER A 57 18.24 -11.33 0.78
CA SER A 57 18.22 -12.64 1.43
C SER A 57 16.99 -13.47 1.06
N LEU A 58 15.81 -12.87 1.09
CA LEU A 58 14.56 -13.56 0.72
C LEU A 58 14.52 -13.99 -0.76
N ASP A 59 15.06 -13.16 -1.66
CA ASP A 59 15.10 -13.43 -3.11
C ASP A 59 16.01 -14.60 -3.48
N THR A 60 16.88 -15.07 -2.54
CA THR A 60 17.66 -16.30 -2.72
C THR A 60 16.83 -17.57 -2.62
N HIS A 61 15.63 -17.50 -2.02
CA HIS A 61 14.75 -18.65 -1.88
C HIS A 61 14.11 -19.02 -3.22
N PRO A 62 14.14 -20.30 -3.67
CA PRO A 62 13.68 -20.69 -5.01
C PRO A 62 12.20 -20.38 -5.31
N ASN A 63 11.38 -20.24 -4.27
CA ASN A 63 9.96 -19.95 -4.38
C ASN A 63 9.61 -18.48 -4.05
N ILE A 64 10.60 -17.59 -3.89
CA ILE A 64 10.37 -16.16 -3.63
C ILE A 64 11.04 -15.37 -4.75
N HIS A 65 10.28 -14.48 -5.38
CA HIS A 65 10.75 -13.58 -6.42
C HIS A 65 10.40 -12.15 -6.03
N ILE A 66 11.39 -11.27 -6.01
CA ILE A 66 11.22 -9.89 -5.60
C ILE A 66 11.56 -8.95 -6.75
N ARG A 67 10.69 -7.99 -6.99
CA ARG A 67 10.94 -6.89 -7.93
C ARG A 67 10.77 -5.55 -7.25
N ILE A 68 11.60 -4.60 -7.66
CA ILE A 68 11.55 -3.21 -7.21
C ILE A 68 11.00 -2.35 -8.35
N PHE A 69 9.95 -1.60 -8.06
CA PHE A 69 9.32 -0.71 -9.02
C PHE A 69 10.00 0.65 -9.02
N ASN A 70 10.32 1.14 -10.21
CA ASN A 70 10.91 2.47 -10.46
C ASN A 70 12.15 2.75 -9.59
N PRO A 71 13.19 1.88 -9.63
CA PRO A 71 14.39 2.08 -8.84
C PRO A 71 15.13 3.35 -9.24
N ALA A 72 15.71 4.06 -8.26
CA ALA A 72 16.55 5.21 -8.51
C ALA A 72 17.78 4.82 -9.35
N ARG A 73 18.17 5.66 -10.33
CA ARG A 73 19.33 5.40 -11.20
C ARG A 73 20.63 5.36 -10.43
N ASN A 74 20.77 6.22 -9.41
CA ASN A 74 21.92 6.26 -8.51
C ASN A 74 21.45 6.01 -7.08
N ARG A 75 21.90 4.90 -6.48
CA ARG A 75 21.48 4.45 -5.15
C ARG A 75 22.45 4.89 -4.04
N SER A 76 23.63 5.46 -4.37
CA SER A 76 24.65 5.84 -3.39
C SER A 76 25.27 7.21 -3.68
N GLY A 77 25.67 7.89 -2.60
CA GLY A 77 26.51 9.08 -2.61
C GLY A 77 25.87 10.35 -3.22
N TRP A 78 26.72 11.27 -3.66
CA TRP A 78 26.34 12.57 -4.26
C TRP A 78 25.48 12.41 -5.53
N GLY A 79 25.65 11.33 -6.27
CA GLY A 79 24.88 11.04 -7.47
C GLY A 79 23.36 10.94 -7.21
N ARG A 80 22.96 10.56 -6.01
CA ARG A 80 21.54 10.52 -5.59
C ARG A 80 20.90 11.90 -5.56
N TRP A 81 21.58 12.89 -5.00
CA TRP A 81 21.09 14.28 -4.97
C TRP A 81 20.95 14.88 -6.35
N VAL A 82 21.90 14.60 -7.24
CA VAL A 82 21.84 15.05 -8.65
C VAL A 82 20.68 14.35 -9.37
N SER A 83 20.50 13.04 -9.18
CA SER A 83 19.38 12.30 -9.74
C SER A 83 18.03 12.79 -9.20
N PHE A 84 17.94 13.16 -7.92
CA PHE A 84 16.72 13.72 -7.33
C PHE A 84 16.31 15.04 -8.01
N LEU A 85 17.27 15.91 -8.32
CA LEU A 85 17.00 17.18 -8.98
C LEU A 85 16.67 17.03 -10.47
N MET A 86 17.31 16.08 -11.16
CA MET A 86 17.16 15.88 -12.61
C MET A 86 15.99 14.96 -12.96
N ASP A 87 15.66 14.00 -12.11
CA ASP A 87 14.61 12.98 -12.33
C ASP A 87 13.35 13.26 -11.50
N PHE A 88 13.10 14.49 -11.06
CA PHE A 88 12.00 14.86 -10.15
C PHE A 88 10.64 14.34 -10.60
N GLN A 89 10.33 14.43 -11.90
CA GLN A 89 9.06 13.90 -12.45
C GLN A 89 8.97 12.38 -12.37
N ARG A 90 10.07 11.67 -12.62
CA ARG A 90 10.16 10.23 -12.53
C ARG A 90 10.08 9.76 -11.06
N ILE A 91 10.78 10.44 -10.16
CA ILE A 91 10.80 10.13 -8.72
C ILE A 91 9.41 10.27 -8.11
N ASN A 92 8.58 11.18 -8.60
CA ASN A 92 7.20 11.37 -8.13
C ASN A 92 6.20 10.36 -8.69
N ARG A 93 6.59 9.50 -9.63
CA ARG A 93 5.73 8.45 -10.18
C ARG A 93 5.93 7.15 -9.44
N ARG A 94 5.39 7.09 -8.25
CA ARG A 94 5.49 5.94 -7.36
C ARG A 94 4.31 5.00 -7.52
N MET A 95 4.57 3.74 -7.29
CA MET A 95 3.55 2.73 -7.15
C MET A 95 2.98 2.80 -5.72
N HIS A 96 1.85 3.49 -5.58
CA HIS A 96 1.21 3.68 -4.26
C HIS A 96 0.19 2.57 -3.92
N ASN A 97 0.14 1.53 -4.72
CA ASN A 97 -0.76 0.40 -4.55
C ASN A 97 -0.35 -0.44 -3.33
N LYS A 98 -1.35 -0.95 -2.61
CA LYS A 98 -1.18 -1.89 -1.51
C LYS A 98 -2.20 -3.01 -1.70
N THR A 99 -1.70 -4.14 -2.18
CA THR A 99 -2.53 -5.33 -2.41
C THR A 99 -1.79 -6.57 -1.94
N PHE A 100 -2.55 -7.53 -1.45
CA PHE A 100 -2.04 -8.83 -1.01
C PHE A 100 -3.03 -9.89 -1.46
N VAL A 101 -2.63 -10.70 -2.43
CA VAL A 101 -3.48 -11.73 -3.05
C VAL A 101 -2.94 -13.10 -2.70
N VAL A 102 -3.81 -14.00 -2.27
CA VAL A 102 -3.48 -15.39 -1.94
C VAL A 102 -4.29 -16.32 -2.83
N ASP A 103 -3.60 -17.22 -3.52
CA ASP A 103 -4.15 -18.28 -4.40
C ASP A 103 -5.14 -17.76 -5.46
N GLY A 104 -5.11 -16.46 -5.78
CA GLY A 104 -6.12 -15.84 -6.63
C GLY A 104 -7.55 -15.88 -6.07
N ALA A 105 -7.73 -16.29 -4.83
CA ALA A 105 -9.03 -16.56 -4.21
C ALA A 105 -9.41 -15.54 -3.13
N ALA A 106 -8.41 -15.02 -2.41
CA ALA A 106 -8.60 -14.01 -1.37
C ALA A 106 -7.63 -12.86 -1.59
N GLY A 107 -8.10 -11.63 -1.39
CA GLY A 107 -7.27 -10.44 -1.55
C GLY A 107 -7.54 -9.40 -0.47
N ILE A 108 -6.48 -8.69 -0.07
CA ILE A 108 -6.56 -7.51 0.77
C ILE A 108 -6.11 -6.32 -0.06
N VAL A 109 -6.90 -5.26 -0.06
CA VAL A 109 -6.57 -3.98 -0.70
C VAL A 109 -6.90 -2.84 0.26
N GLY A 110 -6.03 -1.83 0.32
CA GLY A 110 -6.28 -0.70 1.22
C GLY A 110 -5.21 0.37 1.21
N GLY A 111 -5.17 1.15 2.29
CA GLY A 111 -4.21 2.24 2.50
C GLY A 111 -2.97 1.82 3.28
N ARG A 112 -3.03 0.71 4.02
CA ARG A 112 -2.01 0.28 4.96
C ARG A 112 -0.75 -0.23 4.26
N ASN A 113 0.40 0.32 4.62
CA ASN A 113 1.71 -0.23 4.30
C ASN A 113 2.15 -1.26 5.35
N ILE A 114 3.34 -1.82 5.19
CA ILE A 114 3.93 -2.77 6.14
C ILE A 114 4.98 -2.04 6.97
N GLY A 115 4.67 -1.80 8.23
CA GLY A 115 5.52 -1.11 9.19
C GLY A 115 4.84 -0.96 10.55
N ASP A 116 5.63 -0.80 11.61
CA ASP A 116 5.14 -0.74 13.00
C ASP A 116 4.16 0.41 13.24
N GLU A 117 4.31 1.53 12.54
CA GLU A 117 3.40 2.67 12.57
C GLU A 117 1.99 2.36 12.03
N TYR A 118 1.84 1.36 11.17
CA TYR A 118 0.54 0.95 10.62
C TYR A 118 -0.16 -0.12 11.46
N PHE A 119 0.58 -0.79 12.36
CA PHE A 119 0.06 -1.88 13.17
C PHE A 119 0.01 -1.56 14.68
N GLY A 120 0.27 -0.29 15.05
CA GLY A 120 0.16 0.21 16.43
C GLY A 120 1.30 -0.26 17.35
N PHE A 121 2.45 -0.65 16.80
CA PHE A 121 3.64 -0.94 17.59
C PHE A 121 4.49 0.30 17.86
N ASP A 122 4.39 1.32 17.00
CA ASP A 122 4.98 2.63 17.26
C ASP A 122 3.94 3.53 17.94
N GLN A 123 4.19 3.84 19.21
CA GLN A 123 3.31 4.73 20.00
C GLN A 123 3.51 6.22 19.68
N SER A 124 4.63 6.56 19.06
CA SER A 124 4.93 7.95 18.68
C SER A 124 4.29 8.35 17.35
N ARG A 125 3.95 7.36 16.53
CA ARG A 125 3.36 7.56 15.20
C ARG A 125 2.44 6.40 14.86
N TYR A 126 1.16 6.68 14.74
CA TYR A 126 0.16 5.67 14.42
C TYR A 126 -0.72 6.12 13.24
N PHE A 127 -0.58 5.45 12.10
CA PHE A 127 -1.41 5.67 10.93
C PHE A 127 -2.67 4.80 10.99
N ARG A 128 -3.82 5.45 10.82
CA ARG A 128 -5.12 4.76 10.75
C ARG A 128 -5.53 4.63 9.29
N ASP A 129 -5.38 3.45 8.75
CA ASP A 129 -5.78 3.10 7.38
C ASP A 129 -6.93 2.09 7.38
N ARG A 130 -7.67 2.07 6.26
CA ARG A 130 -8.71 1.09 6.02
C ARG A 130 -8.26 0.10 4.98
N ASP A 131 -8.50 -1.19 5.26
CA ASP A 131 -8.26 -2.27 4.33
C ASP A 131 -9.54 -3.08 4.16
N VAL A 132 -9.71 -3.63 2.97
CA VAL A 132 -10.83 -4.50 2.61
C VAL A 132 -10.29 -5.88 2.29
N LEU A 133 -10.78 -6.89 3.02
CA LEU A 133 -10.61 -8.29 2.65
C LEU A 133 -11.73 -8.65 1.68
N ALA A 134 -11.36 -9.11 0.50
CA ALA A 134 -12.28 -9.47 -0.57
C ALA A 134 -12.10 -10.93 -0.99
N LEU A 135 -13.20 -11.53 -1.44
CA LEU A 135 -13.27 -12.86 -2.03
C LEU A 135 -14.08 -12.80 -3.33
N GLY A 136 -13.90 -13.81 -4.17
CA GLY A 136 -14.66 -13.94 -5.41
C GLY A 136 -14.10 -13.10 -6.57
N PRO A 137 -14.92 -12.79 -7.60
CA PRO A 137 -14.42 -12.24 -8.88
C PRO A 137 -13.63 -10.93 -8.78
N VAL A 138 -13.86 -10.12 -7.75
CA VAL A 138 -13.10 -8.87 -7.56
C VAL A 138 -11.60 -9.12 -7.31
N VAL A 139 -11.24 -10.32 -6.82
CA VAL A 139 -9.84 -10.72 -6.60
C VAL A 139 -9.09 -10.90 -7.92
N GLU A 140 -9.77 -11.28 -8.99
CA GLU A 140 -9.19 -11.32 -10.34
C GLU A 140 -8.67 -9.93 -10.76
N GLY A 141 -9.45 -8.87 -10.49
CA GLY A 141 -9.01 -7.50 -10.73
C GLY A 141 -7.77 -7.10 -9.90
N MET A 142 -7.64 -7.64 -8.66
CA MET A 142 -6.43 -7.42 -7.85
C MET A 142 -5.22 -8.14 -8.45
N ALA A 143 -5.40 -9.37 -8.92
CA ALA A 143 -4.36 -10.15 -9.60
C ALA A 143 -3.94 -9.48 -10.92
N ASP A 144 -4.88 -8.97 -11.70
CA ASP A 144 -4.62 -8.22 -12.93
C ASP A 144 -3.83 -6.94 -12.66
N ASN A 145 -4.19 -6.19 -11.61
CA ASN A 145 -3.43 -5.03 -11.17
C ASN A 145 -1.98 -5.42 -10.83
N PHE A 146 -1.80 -6.43 -9.99
CA PHE A 146 -0.46 -6.93 -9.65
C PHE A 146 0.31 -7.33 -10.91
N GLN A 147 -0.30 -8.12 -11.79
CA GLN A 147 0.34 -8.63 -13.00
C GLN A 147 0.74 -7.50 -13.97
N ALA A 148 -0.09 -6.45 -14.10
CA ALA A 148 0.23 -5.29 -14.92
C ALA A 148 1.49 -4.56 -14.43
N TYR A 149 1.63 -4.36 -13.12
CA TYR A 149 2.79 -3.73 -12.53
C TYR A 149 4.01 -4.65 -12.51
N TRP A 150 3.83 -5.93 -12.21
CA TRP A 150 4.90 -6.94 -12.20
C TRP A 150 5.58 -7.08 -13.56
N ASN A 151 4.80 -7.07 -14.64
CA ASN A 151 5.29 -7.20 -16.00
C ASN A 151 5.71 -5.86 -16.63
N SER A 152 5.58 -4.76 -15.92
CA SER A 152 5.97 -3.47 -16.45
C SER A 152 7.48 -3.39 -16.63
N ARG A 153 7.93 -2.64 -17.61
CA ARG A 153 9.36 -2.39 -17.83
C ARG A 153 10.03 -1.60 -16.69
N TRP A 154 9.25 -1.16 -15.71
CA TRP A 154 9.70 -0.39 -14.56
C TRP A 154 9.88 -1.26 -13.30
N ALA A 155 9.56 -2.55 -13.37
CA ALA A 155 9.74 -3.53 -12.31
C ALA A 155 11.00 -4.36 -12.57
N TYR A 156 12.05 -4.12 -11.82
CA TYR A 156 13.35 -4.75 -11.95
C TYR A 156 13.54 -5.84 -10.91
N PRO A 157 14.16 -6.99 -11.25
CA PRO A 157 14.53 -7.99 -10.25
C PRO A 157 15.36 -7.36 -9.13
N ALA A 158 15.12 -7.74 -7.89
CA ALA A 158 15.88 -7.24 -6.76
C ALA A 158 17.36 -7.63 -6.86
N SER A 159 17.65 -8.83 -7.36
CA SER A 159 19.00 -9.32 -7.65
C SER A 159 19.82 -8.43 -8.58
N ASP A 160 19.18 -7.68 -9.48
CA ASP A 160 19.88 -6.77 -10.40
C ASP A 160 20.27 -5.45 -9.71
N LEU A 161 19.67 -5.14 -8.57
CA LEU A 161 19.81 -3.88 -7.87
C LEU A 161 20.68 -3.95 -6.62
N TYR A 162 20.72 -5.09 -5.98
CA TYR A 162 21.52 -5.32 -4.76
C TYR A 162 22.79 -6.11 -5.13
N ALA A 163 23.92 -5.45 -5.08
CA ALA A 163 25.19 -5.88 -5.70
C ALA A 163 25.87 -7.11 -5.07
N SER A 164 25.34 -7.66 -3.99
CA SER A 164 25.91 -8.87 -3.36
C SER A 164 24.81 -9.59 -2.59
N ALA A 165 24.62 -10.88 -2.88
CA ALA A 165 24.00 -11.75 -1.89
C ALA A 165 24.85 -11.70 -0.60
N PRO A 166 24.21 -11.66 0.59
CA PRO A 166 24.94 -11.77 1.85
C PRO A 166 25.86 -13.00 1.86
N ALA A 167 26.91 -12.98 2.66
CA ALA A 167 27.74 -14.17 2.84
C ALA A 167 26.86 -15.35 3.32
N ASP A 168 27.18 -16.58 2.92
CA ASP A 168 26.35 -17.77 3.22
C ASP A 168 25.97 -17.90 4.70
N THR A 169 26.86 -17.51 5.61
CA THR A 169 26.60 -17.52 7.06
C THR A 169 25.60 -16.45 7.48
N GLU A 170 25.72 -15.24 6.98
CA GLU A 170 24.84 -14.12 7.26
C GLU A 170 23.44 -14.35 6.66
N LEU A 171 23.41 -14.92 5.46
CA LEU A 171 22.17 -15.37 4.83
C LEU A 171 21.44 -16.40 5.68
N ALA A 172 22.14 -17.43 6.14
CA ALA A 172 21.56 -18.49 6.97
C ALA A 172 21.03 -17.95 8.30
N GLU A 173 21.77 -17.03 8.95
CA GLU A 173 21.35 -16.38 10.19
C GLU A 173 20.13 -15.51 9.98
N THR A 174 20.07 -14.72 8.91
CA THR A 174 18.92 -13.88 8.56
C THR A 174 17.68 -14.73 8.30
N MET A 175 17.78 -15.76 7.48
CA MET A 175 16.66 -16.64 7.14
C MET A 175 16.14 -17.41 8.38
N GLU A 176 17.02 -17.90 9.23
CA GLU A 176 16.62 -18.56 10.47
C GLU A 176 16.01 -17.58 11.47
N GLY A 177 16.56 -16.39 11.60
CA GLY A 177 15.99 -15.30 12.41
C GLY A 177 14.56 -14.94 11.99
N LEU A 178 14.30 -14.87 10.68
CA LEU A 178 12.94 -14.63 10.15
C LEU A 178 11.98 -15.78 10.47
N ARG A 179 12.42 -17.04 10.34
CA ARG A 179 11.60 -18.21 10.72
C ARG A 179 11.24 -18.19 12.19
N GLN A 180 12.18 -17.83 13.05
CA GLN A 180 11.95 -17.72 14.50
C GLN A 180 11.01 -16.56 14.83
N GLN A 181 11.18 -15.40 14.21
CA GLN A 181 10.28 -14.26 14.40
C GLN A 181 8.85 -14.54 13.92
N ALA A 182 8.69 -15.34 12.88
CA ALA A 182 7.37 -15.79 12.43
C ALA A 182 6.62 -16.66 13.44
N VAL A 183 7.36 -17.32 14.35
CA VAL A 183 6.79 -18.16 15.43
C VAL A 183 6.63 -17.35 16.71
N ALA A 184 7.62 -16.53 17.04
CA ALA A 184 7.59 -15.63 18.18
C ALA A 184 6.60 -14.50 17.89
N GLN A 185 5.35 -14.74 18.27
CA GLN A 185 4.26 -13.79 18.00
C GLN A 185 4.59 -12.42 18.59
N PRO A 186 4.59 -11.36 17.79
CA PRO A 186 4.53 -10.03 18.36
C PRO A 186 3.23 -9.96 19.17
N ARG A 187 3.28 -9.45 20.41
CA ARG A 187 2.07 -9.07 21.13
C ARG A 187 1.48 -7.90 20.36
N LEU A 188 0.61 -8.20 19.40
CA LEU A 188 -0.12 -7.18 18.67
C LEU A 188 -0.97 -6.40 19.69
N PRO A 189 -1.03 -5.07 19.59
CA PRO A 189 -1.90 -4.24 20.44
C PRO A 189 -3.38 -4.62 20.28
N VAL A 190 -3.73 -5.20 19.14
CA VAL A 190 -5.03 -5.84 18.88
C VAL A 190 -4.85 -7.33 19.07
N SER A 191 -5.80 -8.00 19.73
CA SER A 191 -5.80 -9.45 19.99
C SER A 191 -5.64 -10.27 18.70
N ALA A 192 -4.39 -10.43 18.28
CA ALA A 192 -4.06 -11.23 17.12
C ALA A 192 -4.13 -12.72 17.48
N PRO A 193 -4.55 -13.54 16.51
CA PRO A 193 -4.62 -15.00 16.71
C PRO A 193 -3.25 -15.58 17.05
N THR A 194 -3.18 -16.40 18.08
CA THR A 194 -1.95 -16.97 18.64
C THR A 194 -1.49 -18.28 18.00
N GLY A 195 -1.81 -18.53 16.73
CA GLY A 195 -1.36 -19.71 15.97
C GLY A 195 -2.19 -19.93 14.72
N ALA A 196 -1.76 -20.87 13.88
CA ALA A 196 -2.43 -21.16 12.62
C ALA A 196 -3.89 -21.61 12.80
N GLU A 197 -4.20 -22.36 13.88
CA GLU A 197 -5.57 -22.80 14.18
C GLU A 197 -6.45 -21.63 14.63
N GLN A 198 -5.93 -20.75 15.49
CA GLN A 198 -6.64 -19.54 15.91
C GLN A 198 -6.75 -18.55 14.74
N GLY A 199 -5.72 -18.46 13.88
CA GLY A 199 -5.76 -17.69 12.65
C GLY A 199 -6.86 -18.15 11.69
N ARG A 200 -7.01 -19.46 11.50
CA ARG A 200 -8.11 -20.02 10.72
C ARG A 200 -9.48 -19.75 11.36
N SER A 201 -9.58 -19.83 12.69
CA SER A 201 -10.80 -19.50 13.41
C SER A 201 -11.21 -18.04 13.24
N GLU A 202 -10.26 -17.10 13.37
CA GLU A 202 -10.53 -15.67 13.15
C GLU A 202 -10.87 -15.36 11.69
N LEU A 203 -10.21 -16.02 10.74
CA LEU A 203 -10.54 -15.91 9.32
C LEU A 203 -11.95 -16.44 9.04
N ALA A 204 -12.34 -17.58 9.64
CA ALA A 204 -13.70 -18.12 9.54
C ALA A 204 -14.74 -17.16 10.14
N LYS A 205 -14.43 -16.50 11.27
CA LYS A 205 -15.30 -15.45 11.84
C LYS A 205 -15.41 -14.23 10.91
N ALA A 206 -14.30 -13.83 10.28
CA ALA A 206 -14.30 -12.76 9.29
C ALA A 206 -15.19 -13.12 8.10
N PHE A 207 -15.07 -14.35 7.56
CA PHE A 207 -15.92 -14.84 6.47
C PHE A 207 -17.41 -14.85 6.83
N ASN A 208 -17.76 -15.25 8.06
CA ASN A 208 -19.15 -15.22 8.53
C ASN A 208 -19.73 -13.80 8.67
N ARG A 209 -18.89 -12.77 8.65
CA ARG A 209 -19.28 -11.36 8.70
C ARG A 209 -19.19 -10.65 7.34
N MET A 210 -18.79 -11.37 6.30
CA MET A 210 -18.67 -10.78 4.97
C MET A 210 -20.03 -10.39 4.42
N THR A 211 -20.08 -9.24 3.79
CA THR A 211 -21.25 -8.77 3.05
C THR A 211 -21.10 -9.15 1.59
N ILE A 212 -22.10 -9.80 1.03
CA ILE A 212 -22.17 -10.05 -0.41
C ILE A 212 -22.71 -8.80 -1.08
N ALA A 213 -21.88 -8.18 -1.92
CA ALA A 213 -22.24 -6.98 -2.65
C ALA A 213 -21.58 -6.97 -4.03
N PRO A 214 -22.17 -6.30 -5.03
CA PRO A 214 -21.47 -5.98 -6.27
C PRO A 214 -20.23 -5.14 -5.94
N GLY A 215 -19.09 -5.48 -6.56
CA GLY A 215 -17.85 -4.74 -6.36
C GLY A 215 -16.99 -4.78 -7.60
N GLU A 216 -16.25 -3.72 -7.83
CA GLU A 216 -15.27 -3.56 -8.89
C GLU A 216 -13.99 -3.00 -8.31
N LEU A 217 -12.84 -3.55 -8.70
CA LEU A 217 -11.54 -2.94 -8.43
C LEU A 217 -11.19 -2.00 -9.59
N VAL A 218 -11.01 -0.72 -9.27
CA VAL A 218 -10.50 0.26 -10.23
C VAL A 218 -9.05 0.59 -9.85
N PHE A 219 -8.15 0.43 -10.80
CA PHE A 219 -6.75 0.78 -10.63
C PHE A 219 -6.20 1.55 -11.82
N ASP A 220 -5.16 2.34 -11.57
CA ASP A 220 -4.39 3.00 -12.62
C ASP A 220 -3.28 2.07 -13.09
N PRO A 221 -3.14 1.84 -14.39
CA PRO A 221 -2.05 1.00 -14.91
C PRO A 221 -0.69 1.66 -14.66
N PRO A 222 0.41 0.87 -14.68
CA PRO A 222 1.74 1.44 -14.62
C PRO A 222 1.94 2.43 -15.79
N PRO A 223 2.64 3.55 -15.58
CA PRO A 223 2.85 4.53 -16.64
C PRO A 223 3.71 3.95 -17.77
N GLU A 224 3.31 4.21 -19.01
CA GLU A 224 4.09 3.80 -20.19
C GLU A 224 5.42 4.55 -20.27
N ASN A 225 5.42 5.84 -19.89
CA ASN A 225 6.60 6.68 -19.86
C ASN A 225 6.71 7.38 -18.49
N MET A 226 7.82 7.14 -17.77
CA MET A 226 8.09 7.78 -16.49
C MET A 226 8.55 9.24 -16.62
N ASP A 227 9.04 9.65 -17.77
CA ASP A 227 9.64 10.96 -17.98
C ASP A 227 8.66 11.98 -18.59
N ALA A 228 7.48 11.53 -19.06
CA ALA A 228 6.47 12.39 -19.66
C ALA A 228 5.20 12.52 -18.80
N PRO A 229 4.55 13.69 -18.72
CA PRO A 229 3.25 13.83 -18.05
C PRO A 229 2.23 12.85 -18.61
N SER A 230 1.33 12.33 -17.76
CA SER A 230 0.19 11.54 -18.24
C SER A 230 -0.78 12.51 -18.92
N GLU A 231 -1.07 12.26 -20.18
CA GLU A 231 -2.07 13.04 -20.96
C GLU A 231 -3.50 12.58 -20.65
N THR A 232 -3.65 11.38 -20.08
CA THR A 232 -4.95 10.81 -19.75
C THR A 232 -5.26 10.91 -18.27
N PRO A 233 -6.51 11.25 -17.90
CA PRO A 233 -6.95 11.22 -16.51
C PRO A 233 -6.80 9.80 -15.93
N LYS A 234 -6.47 9.74 -14.65
CA LYS A 234 -6.40 8.47 -13.93
C LYS A 234 -7.77 7.80 -13.90
N ARG A 235 -7.80 6.48 -14.13
CA ARG A 235 -9.04 5.68 -14.08
C ARG A 235 -9.69 5.76 -12.70
N SER A 236 -8.89 5.72 -11.62
CA SER A 236 -9.34 5.87 -10.24
C SER A 236 -10.02 7.21 -10.01
N ALA A 237 -9.47 8.31 -10.52
CA ALA A 237 -10.07 9.64 -10.41
C ALA A 237 -11.42 9.72 -11.15
N LEU A 238 -11.49 9.16 -12.37
CA LEU A 238 -12.74 9.11 -13.14
C LEU A 238 -13.82 8.26 -12.46
N ALA A 239 -13.44 7.15 -11.82
CA ALA A 239 -14.36 6.31 -11.06
C ALA A 239 -14.92 7.05 -9.84
N LEU A 240 -14.05 7.72 -9.07
CA LEU A 240 -14.49 8.55 -7.93
C LEU A 240 -15.40 9.70 -8.38
N GLN A 241 -15.09 10.34 -9.50
CA GLN A 241 -15.95 11.38 -10.06
C GLN A 241 -17.35 10.84 -10.43
N ARG A 242 -17.43 9.68 -11.08
CA ARG A 242 -18.71 9.03 -11.40
C ARG A 242 -19.49 8.70 -10.12
N LEU A 243 -18.85 8.13 -9.11
CA LEU A 243 -19.49 7.84 -7.82
C LEU A 243 -20.05 9.12 -7.18
N ALA A 244 -19.26 10.19 -7.15
CA ALA A 244 -19.69 11.48 -6.62
C ALA A 244 -20.91 12.04 -7.38
N GLN A 245 -20.97 11.85 -8.70
CA GLN A 245 -22.10 12.28 -9.52
C GLN A 245 -23.39 11.48 -9.26
N THR A 246 -23.27 10.21 -8.85
CA THR A 246 -24.43 9.36 -8.52
C THR A 246 -24.97 9.58 -7.11
N ALA A 247 -24.21 10.26 -6.24
CA ALA A 247 -24.64 10.53 -4.88
C ALA A 247 -25.83 11.48 -4.84
N THR A 248 -26.86 11.13 -4.06
CA THR A 248 -28.12 11.90 -3.97
C THR A 248 -28.37 12.47 -2.59
N ARG A 249 -27.70 11.97 -1.56
CA ARG A 249 -27.93 12.36 -0.17
C ARG A 249 -26.65 12.80 0.54
N GLU A 250 -25.60 11.99 0.47
CA GLU A 250 -24.43 12.16 1.30
C GLU A 250 -23.16 11.73 0.56
N ILE A 251 -22.07 12.48 0.74
CA ILE A 251 -20.70 12.09 0.39
C ILE A 251 -19.83 12.27 1.63
N LEU A 252 -19.21 11.18 2.11
CA LEU A 252 -18.24 11.22 3.19
C LEU A 252 -16.86 10.96 2.61
N ILE A 253 -15.93 11.88 2.88
CA ILE A 253 -14.53 11.81 2.43
C ILE A 253 -13.64 11.66 3.66
N GLU A 254 -12.86 10.61 3.73
CA GLU A 254 -11.83 10.42 4.75
C GLU A 254 -10.48 10.32 4.05
N SER A 255 -9.62 11.33 4.24
CA SER A 255 -8.33 11.41 3.57
C SER A 255 -7.32 12.17 4.43
N ALA A 256 -6.17 11.56 4.69
CA ALA A 256 -5.07 12.21 5.42
C ALA A 256 -4.59 13.50 4.71
N TYR A 257 -4.65 13.51 3.39
CA TYR A 257 -4.19 14.62 2.54
C TYR A 257 -5.31 15.07 1.62
N LEU A 258 -6.21 15.91 2.12
CA LEU A 258 -7.36 16.41 1.38
C LEU A 258 -6.93 17.53 0.40
N ILE A 259 -6.41 17.13 -0.75
CA ILE A 259 -6.03 18.05 -1.82
C ILE A 259 -6.94 17.81 -3.00
N LEU A 260 -7.93 18.66 -3.17
CA LEU A 260 -8.90 18.60 -4.26
C LEU A 260 -8.66 19.77 -5.21
N ALA A 261 -8.44 19.47 -6.48
CA ALA A 261 -8.39 20.49 -7.53
C ALA A 261 -9.77 21.10 -7.79
N ARG A 262 -9.81 22.26 -8.41
CA ARG A 262 -11.07 22.98 -8.69
C ARG A 262 -12.06 22.11 -9.47
N GLU A 263 -11.58 21.37 -10.46
CA GLU A 263 -12.38 20.49 -11.31
C GLU A 263 -13.00 19.35 -10.51
N GLN A 264 -12.26 18.81 -9.53
CA GLN A 264 -12.76 17.76 -8.63
C GLN A 264 -13.83 18.32 -7.67
N LEU A 265 -13.61 19.55 -7.15
CA LEU A 265 -14.58 20.22 -6.30
C LEU A 265 -15.88 20.56 -7.06
N GLN A 266 -15.78 21.00 -8.30
CA GLN A 266 -16.95 21.19 -9.17
C GLN A 266 -17.68 19.88 -9.45
N ALA A 267 -16.93 18.77 -9.62
CA ALA A 267 -17.53 17.45 -9.82
C ALA A 267 -18.30 16.94 -8.59
N LEU A 268 -17.94 17.35 -7.37
CA LEU A 268 -18.74 17.09 -6.17
C LEU A 268 -20.10 17.81 -6.23
N GLY A 269 -20.17 18.98 -6.90
CA GLY A 269 -21.42 19.68 -7.21
C GLY A 269 -22.27 20.05 -5.99
N ALA A 270 -21.66 20.23 -4.81
CA ALA A 270 -22.40 20.49 -3.57
C ALA A 270 -23.27 21.77 -3.67
N THR A 271 -22.74 22.82 -4.32
CA THR A 271 -23.50 24.07 -4.53
C THR A 271 -24.66 23.94 -5.52
N GLU A 272 -24.54 23.04 -6.50
CA GLU A 272 -25.58 22.80 -7.51
C GLU A 272 -26.63 21.79 -7.02
N ARG A 273 -26.34 21.06 -5.94
CA ARG A 273 -27.18 20.03 -5.32
C ARG A 273 -27.36 20.30 -3.82
N PRO A 274 -28.19 21.31 -3.44
CA PRO A 274 -28.33 21.76 -2.05
C PRO A 274 -28.84 20.70 -1.08
N GLN A 275 -29.42 19.59 -1.59
CA GLN A 275 -29.82 18.43 -0.79
C GLN A 275 -28.70 17.43 -0.52
N LEU A 276 -27.52 17.62 -1.14
CA LEU A 276 -26.37 16.74 -0.99
C LEU A 276 -25.51 17.24 0.16
N GLU A 277 -25.39 16.46 1.20
CA GLU A 277 -24.47 16.69 2.31
C GLU A 277 -23.09 16.18 1.95
N VAL A 278 -22.07 17.04 2.02
CA VAL A 278 -20.69 16.65 1.76
C VAL A 278 -19.84 16.95 2.98
N ALA A 279 -19.28 15.92 3.59
CA ALA A 279 -18.40 16.04 4.75
C ALA A 279 -17.04 15.41 4.48
N ALA A 280 -15.99 16.05 4.97
CA ALA A 280 -14.62 15.60 4.81
C ALA A 280 -13.86 15.59 6.15
N LEU A 281 -13.21 14.48 6.47
CA LEU A 281 -12.27 14.36 7.57
C LEU A 281 -10.85 14.28 7.01
N THR A 282 -9.96 15.16 7.51
CA THR A 282 -8.56 15.22 7.10
C THR A 282 -7.64 15.48 8.29
N ASN A 283 -6.33 15.36 8.10
CA ASN A 283 -5.37 15.72 9.13
C ASN A 283 -5.31 17.23 9.35
N SER A 284 -5.22 17.64 10.62
CA SER A 284 -4.84 19.01 10.97
C SER A 284 -3.35 19.25 10.70
N LEU A 285 -2.87 20.49 10.84
CA LEU A 285 -1.43 20.78 10.78
C LEU A 285 -0.63 19.99 11.82
N ALA A 286 -1.21 19.78 13.01
CA ALA A 286 -0.52 19.12 14.12
C ALA A 286 -0.51 17.58 13.99
N SER A 287 -1.46 16.99 13.26
CA SER A 287 -1.54 15.53 13.02
C SER A 287 -0.97 15.12 11.66
N ASN A 288 -0.45 16.07 10.88
CA ASN A 288 0.07 15.81 9.53
C ASN A 288 1.57 15.50 9.58
N ASP A 289 1.99 14.43 8.92
CA ASP A 289 3.39 14.02 8.80
C ASP A 289 4.15 14.76 7.67
N LEU A 290 3.41 15.38 6.72
CA LEU A 290 3.97 16.10 5.56
C LEU A 290 3.44 17.54 5.49
N VAL A 291 4.22 18.50 5.99
CA VAL A 291 3.88 19.94 6.00
C VAL A 291 3.54 20.47 4.60
N THR A 292 4.21 19.99 3.57
CA THR A 292 3.95 20.36 2.17
C THR A 292 2.53 19.99 1.72
N ASN A 293 2.04 18.83 2.14
CA ASN A 293 0.68 18.39 1.82
C ASN A 293 -0.36 19.23 2.56
N HIS A 294 -0.08 19.60 3.81
CA HIS A 294 -0.95 20.51 4.56
C HIS A 294 -1.03 21.89 3.91
N ALA A 295 0.08 22.42 3.38
CA ALA A 295 0.07 23.68 2.67
C ALA A 295 -0.82 23.64 1.41
N GLY A 296 -0.82 22.52 0.68
CA GLY A 296 -1.73 22.26 -0.42
C GLY A 296 -3.20 22.29 0.00
N TYR A 297 -3.55 21.58 1.08
CA TYR A 297 -4.89 21.57 1.66
C TYR A 297 -5.32 22.96 2.14
N ALA A 298 -4.49 23.65 2.94
CA ALA A 298 -4.79 24.94 3.51
C ALA A 298 -5.12 26.01 2.45
N ARG A 299 -4.46 25.92 1.28
CA ARG A 299 -4.74 26.80 0.14
C ARG A 299 -6.17 26.64 -0.40
N TRP A 300 -6.70 25.43 -0.43
CA TRP A 300 -8.02 25.14 -1.00
C TRP A 300 -9.14 25.09 0.03
N ARG A 301 -8.81 25.04 1.32
CA ARG A 301 -9.79 24.97 2.40
C ARG A 301 -10.87 26.06 2.35
N PRO A 302 -10.55 27.37 2.17
CA PRO A 302 -11.58 28.38 2.08
C PRO A 302 -12.57 28.13 0.94
N TYR A 303 -12.06 27.74 -0.23
CA TYR A 303 -12.90 27.44 -1.38
C TYR A 303 -13.79 26.21 -1.15
N MET A 304 -13.27 25.16 -0.49
CA MET A 304 -14.08 24.00 -0.14
C MET A 304 -15.24 24.35 0.80
N LEU A 305 -15.00 25.23 1.79
CA LEU A 305 -16.04 25.72 2.70
C LEU A 305 -17.08 26.57 1.95
N GLU A 306 -16.65 27.42 1.03
CA GLU A 306 -17.53 28.19 0.16
C GLU A 306 -18.41 27.29 -0.73
N GLN A 307 -17.93 26.11 -1.08
CA GLN A 307 -18.70 25.11 -1.82
C GLN A 307 -19.65 24.30 -0.92
N GLY A 308 -19.76 24.61 0.38
CA GLY A 308 -20.66 23.92 1.30
C GLY A 308 -20.17 22.56 1.79
N ILE A 309 -18.87 22.34 1.77
CA ILE A 309 -18.27 21.11 2.31
C ILE A 309 -18.00 21.30 3.80
N ASP A 310 -18.54 20.43 4.64
CA ASP A 310 -18.23 20.39 6.07
C ASP A 310 -16.86 19.73 6.29
N ILE A 311 -15.91 20.50 6.82
CA ILE A 311 -14.54 20.02 7.01
C ILE A 311 -14.26 19.78 8.49
N TYR A 312 -13.80 18.56 8.79
CA TYR A 312 -13.34 18.16 10.13
C TYR A 312 -11.83 17.88 10.08
N GLU A 313 -11.10 18.49 10.99
CA GLU A 313 -9.66 18.29 11.11
C GLU A 313 -9.35 17.41 12.33
N LEU A 314 -8.60 16.31 12.10
CA LEU A 314 -8.21 15.39 13.17
C LEU A 314 -7.24 16.12 14.12
N LYS A 315 -7.58 16.15 15.41
CA LYS A 315 -6.68 16.61 16.44
C LYS A 315 -5.65 15.52 16.79
N PRO A 316 -4.41 15.87 17.07
CA PRO A 316 -3.48 14.91 17.65
C PRO A 316 -4.01 14.49 19.04
N ASP A 317 -3.81 13.23 19.39
CA ASP A 317 -4.09 12.69 20.73
C ASP A 317 -3.10 13.24 21.75
#